data_931a69dfd3d69c47e9b2b1f86f58d25b
#
_entry.id   931a69dfd3d69c47e9b2b1f86f58d25b
#
_cell.length_a   1.000
_cell.length_b   1.000
_cell.length_c   1.000
_cell.angle_alpha   90.00
_cell.angle_beta   90.00
_cell.angle_gamma   90.00
#
_symmetry.space_group_name_H-M   'P 1'
#
loop_
_entity.id
_entity.type
_entity.pdbx_description
1 polymer ?
#
loop_
_entity_poly.entity_id
_entity_poly.type
_entity_poly.pdbx_seq_one_letter_code
_entity_poly.pdbx_strand_id
1 'polypeptide(L)'
;MLPEACCQRRFWRYNGDSRYGVERRKRKVMSMGVMGVALDPEETETSVIRELVDFTGRDVLDVGCGDGRMTWRFAEPTHSVLGLDPEAKSIATARASMPDQLRAKVTFQVADITTATLPPAAYDVVVLSWSLC
;
A
#
# COMPACT_ATOMS: atom_id res chain seq x y z
N MET A 1 23.53 16.37 -15.34
CA MET A 1 23.40 15.20 -16.22
C MET A 1 23.49 13.96 -15.31
N LEU A 2 22.37 13.53 -14.74
CA LEU A 2 22.29 12.34 -13.89
C LEU A 2 21.75 11.20 -14.75
N PRO A 3 22.28 9.98 -14.65
CA PRO A 3 21.89 8.89 -15.53
C PRO A 3 20.51 8.33 -15.12
N GLU A 4 19.62 8.28 -16.11
CA GLU A 4 18.42 7.45 -16.10
C GLU A 4 18.83 5.97 -16.10
N ALA A 5 18.94 5.35 -14.95
CA ALA A 5 18.99 3.90 -14.84
C ALA A 5 18.87 3.44 -13.40
N CYS A 6 17.67 3.43 -12.85
CA CYS A 6 17.41 2.61 -11.68
C CYS A 6 15.94 2.18 -11.61
N CYS A 7 15.51 1.44 -12.62
CA CYS A 7 14.30 0.61 -12.52
C CYS A 7 14.58 -0.74 -13.17
N GLN A 8 15.63 -1.43 -12.69
CA GLN A 8 15.80 -2.84 -13.02
C GLN A 8 14.98 -3.65 -12.02
N ARG A 9 13.85 -4.12 -12.50
CA ARG A 9 12.98 -5.11 -11.85
C ARG A 9 13.80 -6.29 -11.36
N ARG A 10 14.20 -6.31 -10.09
CA ARG A 10 14.65 -7.54 -9.43
C ARG A 10 13.43 -8.35 -9.07
N PHE A 11 13.15 -9.34 -9.89
CA PHE A 11 12.18 -10.38 -9.64
C PHE A 11 12.64 -11.17 -8.39
N TRP A 12 12.01 -10.93 -7.24
CA TRP A 12 12.20 -11.79 -6.08
C TRP A 12 11.50 -13.12 -6.35
N ARG A 13 12.32 -14.16 -6.59
CA ARG A 13 11.82 -15.54 -6.55
C ARG A 13 11.66 -15.92 -5.09
N TYR A 14 10.43 -16.08 -4.66
CA TYR A 14 10.11 -16.70 -3.39
C TYR A 14 10.46 -18.20 -3.47
N ASN A 15 11.57 -18.60 -2.84
CA ASN A 15 11.90 -20.01 -2.59
C ASN A 15 11.07 -20.41 -1.36
N GLY A 16 9.98 -21.12 -1.61
CA GLY A 16 9.09 -21.64 -0.56
C GLY A 16 9.80 -22.58 0.39
N ASP A 17 10.27 -22.08 1.52
CA ASP A 17 10.65 -22.90 2.66
C ASP A 17 9.42 -23.03 3.58
N SER A 18 8.91 -24.26 3.65
CA SER A 18 7.61 -24.62 4.22
C SER A 18 7.63 -24.72 5.75
N ARG A 19 7.98 -23.62 6.45
CA ARG A 19 7.94 -23.62 7.93
C ARG A 19 6.73 -22.91 8.54
N TYR A 20 5.87 -22.34 7.69
CA TYR A 20 4.59 -21.81 8.11
C TYR A 20 3.50 -22.51 7.31
N GLY A 21 2.85 -23.51 7.93
CA GLY A 21 1.77 -24.26 7.34
C GLY A 21 0.53 -23.39 7.14
N VAL A 22 0.47 -22.67 6.03
CA VAL A 22 -0.75 -22.03 5.55
C VAL A 22 -1.40 -22.98 4.56
N GLU A 23 -2.47 -23.61 4.98
CA GLU A 23 -3.30 -24.47 4.14
C GLU A 23 -3.98 -23.62 3.07
N ARG A 24 -3.45 -23.65 1.84
CA ARG A 24 -4.03 -22.94 0.69
C ARG A 24 -5.39 -23.53 0.35
N ARG A 25 -6.46 -22.90 0.78
CA ARG A 25 -7.78 -23.13 0.18
C ARG A 25 -7.72 -22.69 -1.29
N LYS A 26 -7.69 -23.66 -2.20
CA LYS A 26 -7.79 -23.47 -3.64
C LYS A 26 -9.15 -22.82 -3.96
N ARG A 27 -9.22 -21.52 -4.08
CA ARG A 27 -10.34 -20.87 -4.75
C ARG A 27 -10.19 -21.10 -6.26
N LYS A 28 -11.20 -21.74 -6.84
CA LYS A 28 -11.33 -22.02 -8.26
C LYS A 28 -11.53 -20.71 -8.99
N VAL A 29 -10.47 -20.20 -9.65
CA VAL A 29 -10.55 -19.08 -10.55
C VAL A 29 -11.21 -19.58 -11.82
N MET A 30 -12.44 -19.16 -12.10
CA MET A 30 -13.06 -19.37 -13.41
C MET A 30 -12.38 -18.41 -14.41
N SER A 31 -11.60 -18.97 -15.32
CA SER A 31 -11.02 -18.24 -16.43
C SER A 31 -12.12 -17.94 -17.44
N MET A 32 -12.48 -16.68 -17.63
CA MET A 32 -13.02 -16.19 -18.87
C MET A 32 -11.92 -15.41 -19.56
N GLY A 33 -11.51 -15.93 -20.75
CA GLY A 33 -10.42 -15.38 -21.51
C GLY A 33 -10.74 -14.01 -22.10
N VAL A 34 -9.92 -13.06 -21.74
CA VAL A 34 -9.57 -11.90 -22.56
C VAL A 34 -8.08 -11.69 -22.34
N MET A 35 -7.31 -11.54 -23.43
CA MET A 35 -5.90 -11.17 -23.37
C MET A 35 -5.77 -9.77 -22.77
N GLY A 36 -5.74 -9.73 -21.46
CA GLY A 36 -5.34 -8.61 -20.65
C GLY A 36 -4.45 -9.19 -19.57
N VAL A 37 -3.27 -8.66 -19.40
CA VAL A 37 -2.45 -8.96 -18.23
C VAL A 37 -3.35 -8.70 -17.03
N ALA A 38 -3.81 -9.76 -16.38
CA ALA A 38 -4.53 -9.64 -15.11
C ALA A 38 -3.51 -9.16 -14.08
N LEU A 39 -3.33 -7.86 -14.03
CA LEU A 39 -2.71 -7.16 -12.93
C LEU A 39 -3.74 -7.15 -11.81
N ASP A 40 -3.91 -8.26 -11.12
CA ASP A 40 -4.44 -8.25 -9.77
C ASP A 40 -3.48 -8.93 -8.80
N PRO A 41 -2.28 -8.38 -8.62
CA PRO A 41 -1.53 -8.64 -7.43
C PRO A 41 -2.18 -7.99 -6.20
N GLU A 42 -3.17 -7.09 -6.39
CA GLU A 42 -3.75 -6.24 -5.36
C GLU A 42 -4.57 -7.03 -4.34
N GLU A 43 -5.39 -7.97 -4.73
CA GLU A 43 -6.08 -8.81 -3.75
C GLU A 43 -5.10 -9.72 -3.01
N THR A 44 -4.06 -10.20 -3.68
CA THR A 44 -3.00 -11.00 -3.04
C THR A 44 -2.18 -10.14 -2.08
N GLU A 45 -1.81 -8.93 -2.49
CA GLU A 45 -1.07 -7.99 -1.64
C GLU A 45 -1.90 -7.54 -0.44
N THR A 46 -3.18 -7.25 -0.65
CA THR A 46 -4.11 -6.86 0.41
C THR A 46 -4.31 -7.96 1.43
N SER A 47 -4.49 -9.21 0.99
CA SER A 47 -4.64 -10.35 1.91
C SER A 47 -3.35 -10.57 2.71
N VAL A 48 -2.19 -10.50 2.06
CA VAL A 48 -0.89 -10.67 2.74
C VAL A 48 -0.65 -9.56 3.77
N ILE A 49 -0.88 -8.31 3.42
CA ILE A 49 -0.63 -7.20 4.35
C ILE A 49 -1.55 -7.26 5.57
N ARG A 50 -2.81 -7.66 5.39
CA ARG A 50 -3.77 -7.84 6.49
C ARG A 50 -3.51 -9.07 7.35
N GLU A 51 -2.88 -10.11 6.80
CA GLU A 51 -2.45 -11.28 7.55
C GLU A 51 -1.18 -11.00 8.38
N LEU A 52 -0.30 -10.14 7.88
CA LEU A 52 0.97 -9.80 8.53
C LEU A 52 0.83 -8.71 9.59
N VAL A 53 -0.13 -7.79 9.42
CA VAL A 53 -0.29 -6.62 10.29
C VAL A 53 -1.74 -6.46 10.72
N ASP A 54 -1.95 -6.39 12.04
CA ASP A 54 -3.23 -5.99 12.60
C ASP A 54 -3.32 -4.45 12.65
N PHE A 55 -4.12 -3.89 11.76
CA PHE A 55 -4.37 -2.45 11.65
C PHE A 55 -5.48 -1.94 12.57
N THR A 56 -6.15 -2.81 13.32
CA THR A 56 -7.33 -2.46 14.10
C THR A 56 -7.01 -1.40 15.16
N GLY A 57 -7.66 -0.23 15.05
CA GLY A 57 -7.50 0.88 15.97
C GLY A 57 -6.12 1.55 15.97
N ARG A 58 -5.28 1.27 14.96
CA ARG A 58 -3.93 1.80 14.87
C ARG A 58 -3.88 3.15 14.15
N ASP A 59 -2.91 3.97 14.54
CA ASP A 59 -2.50 5.15 13.81
C ASP A 59 -1.41 4.76 12.80
N VAL A 60 -1.68 4.99 11.51
CA VAL A 60 -0.87 4.47 10.41
C VAL A 60 -0.28 5.62 9.59
N LEU A 61 1.01 5.50 9.28
CA LEU A 61 1.69 6.35 8.30
C LEU A 61 1.93 5.54 7.02
N ASP A 62 1.39 6.02 5.88
CA ASP A 62 1.60 5.43 4.55
C ASP A 62 2.57 6.30 3.75
N VAL A 63 3.79 5.84 3.60
CA VAL A 63 4.88 6.57 2.93
C VAL A 63 4.97 6.19 1.47
N GLY A 64 4.87 7.18 0.58
CA GLY A 64 4.76 6.97 -0.86
C GLY A 64 3.39 6.41 -1.24
N CYS A 65 2.33 6.98 -0.67
CA CYS A 65 0.96 6.48 -0.83
C CYS A 65 0.40 6.63 -2.25
N GLY A 66 1.05 7.42 -3.11
CA GLY A 66 0.63 7.66 -4.48
C GLY A 66 -0.81 8.20 -4.56
N ASP A 67 -1.63 7.58 -5.39
CA ASP A 67 -3.05 7.89 -5.58
C ASP A 67 -3.98 7.29 -4.50
N GLY A 68 -3.40 6.72 -3.44
CA GLY A 68 -4.14 6.15 -2.30
C GLY A 68 -4.67 4.72 -2.51
N ARG A 69 -4.38 4.12 -3.65
CA ARG A 69 -4.90 2.79 -4.01
C ARG A 69 -4.63 1.72 -2.95
N MET A 70 -3.42 1.67 -2.41
CA MET A 70 -3.07 0.73 -1.35
C MET A 70 -3.65 1.17 0.00
N THR A 71 -3.68 2.47 0.27
CA THR A 71 -4.23 3.04 1.51
C THR A 71 -5.65 2.55 1.76
N TRP A 72 -6.51 2.52 0.72
CA TRP A 72 -7.91 2.06 0.86
C TRP A 72 -8.03 0.61 1.34
N ARG A 73 -7.02 -0.21 1.07
CA ARG A 73 -7.05 -1.64 1.37
C ARG A 73 -6.93 -1.94 2.86
N PHE A 74 -6.24 -1.09 3.61
CA PHE A 74 -6.03 -1.29 5.05
C PHE A 74 -6.68 -0.21 5.93
N ALA A 75 -7.17 0.91 5.37
CA ALA A 75 -7.65 2.04 6.16
C ALA A 75 -8.93 1.78 6.97
N GLU A 76 -9.79 0.84 6.54
CA GLU A 76 -11.08 0.62 7.18
C GLU A 76 -10.99 0.30 8.68
N PRO A 77 -10.16 -0.64 9.15
CA PRO A 77 -10.05 -0.99 10.56
C PRO A 77 -9.19 0.00 11.37
N THR A 78 -8.48 0.94 10.75
CA THR A 78 -7.56 1.85 11.44
C THR A 78 -8.29 2.89 12.29
N HIS A 79 -7.57 3.47 13.27
CA HIS A 79 -7.99 4.69 13.95
C HIS A 79 -7.79 5.90 13.05
N SER A 80 -6.56 6.09 12.53
CA SER A 80 -6.25 7.13 11.55
C SER A 80 -5.19 6.69 10.55
N VAL A 81 -5.15 7.35 9.38
CA VAL A 81 -4.10 7.17 8.38
C VAL A 81 -3.63 8.53 7.87
N LEU A 82 -2.32 8.75 7.87
CA LEU A 82 -1.68 9.82 7.14
C LEU A 82 -0.93 9.23 5.94
N GLY A 83 -1.36 9.55 4.73
CA GLY A 83 -0.65 9.24 3.49
C GLY A 83 0.26 10.39 3.07
N LEU A 84 1.53 10.11 2.83
CA LEU A 84 2.52 11.05 2.32
C LEU A 84 2.99 10.63 0.93
N ASP A 85 3.06 11.58 0.02
CA ASP A 85 3.69 11.40 -1.28
C ASP A 85 4.25 12.73 -1.78
N PRO A 86 5.46 12.78 -2.35
CA PRO A 86 6.03 14.01 -2.88
C PRO A 86 5.31 14.52 -4.14
N GLU A 87 4.58 13.66 -4.85
CA GLU A 87 3.89 14.03 -6.08
C GLU A 87 2.52 14.63 -5.81
N ALA A 88 2.39 15.95 -6.01
CA ALA A 88 1.14 16.67 -5.77
C ALA A 88 -0.04 16.17 -6.62
N LYS A 89 0.22 15.66 -7.85
CA LYS A 89 -0.81 15.14 -8.74
C LYS A 89 -1.39 13.84 -8.18
N SER A 90 -0.56 12.94 -7.68
CA SER A 90 -0.97 11.70 -7.03
C SER A 90 -1.82 11.98 -5.80
N ILE A 91 -1.40 12.90 -4.94
CA ILE A 91 -2.18 13.32 -3.76
C ILE A 91 -3.54 13.96 -4.15
N ALA A 92 -3.57 14.76 -5.22
CA ALA A 92 -4.84 15.30 -5.71
C ALA A 92 -5.80 14.20 -6.15
N THR A 93 -5.29 13.19 -6.84
CA THR A 93 -6.06 11.99 -7.24
C THR A 93 -6.54 11.20 -6.03
N ALA A 94 -5.67 10.96 -5.05
CA ALA A 94 -6.02 10.27 -3.81
C ALA A 94 -7.16 10.97 -3.07
N ARG A 95 -7.09 12.29 -2.92
CA ARG A 95 -8.16 13.09 -2.30
C ARG A 95 -9.47 13.06 -3.08
N ALA A 96 -9.40 13.08 -4.41
CA ALA A 96 -10.58 13.07 -5.28
C ALA A 96 -11.29 11.69 -5.28
N SER A 97 -10.51 10.59 -5.23
CA SER A 97 -11.02 9.23 -5.25
C SER A 97 -11.30 8.63 -3.86
N MET A 98 -11.11 9.42 -2.80
CA MET A 98 -11.28 8.98 -1.42
C MET A 98 -12.72 8.51 -1.16
N PRO A 99 -12.93 7.26 -0.70
CA PRO A 99 -14.24 6.78 -0.27
C PRO A 99 -14.79 7.64 0.88
N ASP A 100 -16.07 7.99 0.82
CA ASP A 100 -16.69 8.90 1.79
C ASP A 100 -16.59 8.41 3.24
N GLN A 101 -16.68 7.11 3.46
CA GLN A 101 -16.55 6.49 4.79
C GLN A 101 -15.16 6.63 5.41
N LEU A 102 -14.14 6.91 4.60
CA LEU A 102 -12.76 7.07 5.07
C LEU A 102 -12.35 8.53 5.31
N ARG A 103 -13.17 9.51 4.89
CA ARG A 103 -12.84 10.95 4.98
C ARG A 103 -12.59 11.44 6.40
N ALA A 104 -13.21 10.78 7.39
CA ALA A 104 -13.05 11.16 8.79
C ALA A 104 -11.71 10.71 9.40
N LYS A 105 -11.05 9.71 8.80
CA LYS A 105 -9.87 9.08 9.38
C LYS A 105 -8.63 9.09 8.47
N VAL A 106 -8.79 9.33 7.16
CA VAL A 106 -7.67 9.34 6.22
C VAL A 106 -7.36 10.77 5.77
N THR A 107 -6.10 11.13 5.88
CA THR A 107 -5.57 12.42 5.42
C THR A 107 -4.40 12.18 4.46
N PHE A 108 -4.32 12.97 3.40
CA PHE A 108 -3.19 12.95 2.47
C PHE A 108 -2.44 14.27 2.48
N GLN A 109 -1.12 14.19 2.44
CA GLN A 109 -0.25 15.36 2.43
C GLN A 109 0.83 15.22 1.35
N VAL A 110 1.06 16.30 0.60
CA VAL A 110 2.21 16.39 -0.31
C VAL A 110 3.45 16.65 0.54
N ALA A 111 4.28 15.63 0.69
CA ALA A 111 5.51 15.73 1.45
C ALA A 111 6.50 14.62 1.06
N ASP A 112 7.78 14.96 1.09
CA ASP A 112 8.86 13.98 1.03
C ASP A 112 9.20 13.54 2.46
N ILE A 113 9.23 12.23 2.71
CA ILE A 113 9.49 11.68 4.04
C ILE A 113 10.86 12.08 4.60
N THR A 114 11.83 12.36 3.72
CA THR A 114 13.17 12.79 4.13
C THR A 114 13.21 14.20 4.71
N THR A 115 12.20 15.01 4.40
CA THR A 115 12.09 16.42 4.85
C THR A 115 10.84 16.69 5.67
N ALA A 116 9.91 15.74 5.73
CA ALA A 116 8.68 15.87 6.50
C ALA A 116 8.96 15.93 8.00
N THR A 117 8.30 16.88 8.67
CA THR A 117 8.32 16.93 10.13
C THR A 117 7.12 16.18 10.66
N LEU A 118 7.37 15.03 11.28
CA LEU A 118 6.35 14.18 11.87
C LEU A 118 6.46 14.24 13.40
N PRO A 119 5.34 14.20 14.13
CA PRO A 119 5.38 14.09 15.59
C PRO A 119 6.06 12.78 16.00
N PRO A 120 6.94 12.80 17.03
CA PRO A 120 7.58 11.59 17.52
C PRO A 120 6.54 10.63 18.10
N ALA A 121 6.69 9.33 17.81
CA ALA A 121 5.84 8.25 18.33
C ALA A 121 4.33 8.43 18.04
N ALA A 122 3.99 9.11 16.94
CA ALA A 122 2.60 9.39 16.56
C ALA A 122 1.93 8.26 15.78
N TYR A 123 2.70 7.28 15.32
CA TYR A 123 2.20 6.19 14.48
C TYR A 123 2.59 4.84 15.05
N ASP A 124 1.64 3.92 15.09
CA ASP A 124 1.84 2.53 15.52
C ASP A 124 2.43 1.68 14.39
N VAL A 125 2.07 2.01 13.14
CA VAL A 125 2.47 1.27 11.94
C VAL A 125 2.94 2.23 10.87
N VAL A 126 4.03 1.88 10.19
CA VAL A 126 4.50 2.57 8.97
C VAL A 126 4.44 1.60 7.80
N VAL A 127 3.73 1.98 6.76
CA VAL A 127 3.62 1.22 5.50
C VAL A 127 4.48 1.91 4.45
N LEU A 128 5.29 1.12 3.74
CA LEU A 128 6.11 1.56 2.61
C LEU A 128 5.81 0.62 1.44
N SER A 129 4.69 0.82 0.79
CA SER A 129 4.28 0.01 -0.35
C SER A 129 4.74 0.68 -1.65
N TRP A 130 5.61 0.00 -2.42
CA TRP A 130 6.13 0.48 -3.72
C TRP A 130 6.89 1.83 -3.68
N SER A 131 7.25 2.31 -2.51
CA SER A 131 7.87 3.62 -2.28
C SER A 131 9.39 3.59 -2.13
N LEU A 132 10.00 2.42 -2.15
CA LEU A 132 11.45 2.23 -2.05
C LEU A 132 12.04 1.98 -3.44
N CYS A 133 12.21 3.04 -4.23
CA CYS A 133 12.95 3.00 -5.50
C CYS A 133 14.25 3.79 -5.38
#